data_e068a66fb3ec20debadf3fd8bcbda609
#
_entry.id   e068a66fb3ec20debadf3fd8bcbda609
#
_cell.length_a   1.000
_cell.length_b   1.000
_cell.length_c   1.000
_cell.angle_alpha   90.00
_cell.angle_beta   90.00
_cell.angle_gamma   90.00
#
_symmetry.space_group_name_H-M   'P 1'
#
loop_
_entity.id
_entity.type
_entity.pdbx_description
1 polymer ?
#
loop_
_entity_poly.entity_id
_entity_poly.type
_entity_poly.pdbx_seq_one_letter_code
_entity_poly.pdbx_strand_id
1 'polypeptide(L)'
;MSFRRKIEPTTGSEAVDAVLAGVGAGDRDTVALAVRYLLEVLASDFEGHTVEVRVPPWGAVQAIEGPRHTRGTPPNVIEMDAVTWIALATGSLSWSDAVSAARASASGQRADLREVLPLAWRTMDS
;
A
#
# COMPACT_ATOMS: atom_id res chain seq x y z
N MET A 1 17.06 6.29 -7.60
CA MET A 1 16.32 5.90 -8.82
C MET A 1 14.83 5.94 -8.56
N SER A 2 14.09 6.63 -9.40
CA SER A 2 12.66 6.80 -9.19
C SER A 2 11.90 5.49 -9.43
N PHE A 3 10.88 5.25 -8.64
CA PHE A 3 9.99 4.12 -8.86
C PHE A 3 9.18 4.37 -10.14
N ARG A 4 9.16 3.40 -11.04
CA ARG A 4 8.43 3.51 -12.29
C ARG A 4 7.11 2.77 -12.18
N ARG A 5 6.00 3.49 -12.30
CA ARG A 5 4.67 2.89 -12.31
C ARG A 5 4.46 2.11 -13.62
N LYS A 6 3.86 0.93 -13.50
CA LYS A 6 3.55 0.06 -14.64
C LYS A 6 2.07 0.03 -14.95
N ILE A 7 1.23 0.33 -13.97
CA ILE A 7 -0.22 0.29 -14.12
C ILE A 7 -0.70 1.70 -14.49
N GLU A 8 -1.48 1.79 -15.57
CA GLU A 8 -2.09 3.05 -15.97
C GLU A 8 -2.96 3.59 -14.84
N PRO A 9 -2.84 4.88 -14.48
CA PRO A 9 -3.63 5.45 -13.38
C PRO A 9 -5.13 5.27 -13.55
N THR A 10 -5.65 5.45 -14.76
CA THR A 10 -7.08 5.26 -15.01
C THR A 10 -7.50 3.82 -14.75
N THR A 11 -6.74 2.86 -15.29
CA THR A 11 -7.01 1.44 -15.09
C THR A 11 -6.94 1.07 -13.61
N GLY A 12 -5.92 1.55 -12.93
CA GLY A 12 -5.73 1.25 -11.50
C GLY A 12 -6.82 1.86 -10.64
N SER A 13 -7.13 3.14 -10.85
CA SER A 13 -8.15 3.81 -10.04
C SER A 13 -9.55 3.23 -10.27
N GLU A 14 -9.85 2.79 -11.49
CA GLU A 14 -11.11 2.11 -11.78
C GLU A 14 -11.22 0.78 -11.01
N ALA A 15 -10.12 0.03 -10.92
CA ALA A 15 -10.11 -1.20 -10.13
C ALA A 15 -10.37 -0.92 -8.65
N VAL A 16 -9.76 0.14 -8.11
CA VAL A 16 -10.00 0.53 -6.71
C VAL A 16 -11.47 0.92 -6.52
N ASP A 17 -12.01 1.75 -7.41
CA ASP A 17 -13.42 2.14 -7.35
C ASP A 17 -14.35 0.93 -7.41
N ALA A 18 -14.06 -0.04 -8.25
CA ALA A 18 -14.87 -1.26 -8.37
C ALA A 18 -14.86 -2.07 -7.06
N VAL A 19 -13.70 -2.19 -6.43
CA VAL A 19 -13.61 -2.89 -5.14
C VAL A 19 -14.40 -2.14 -4.07
N LEU A 20 -14.23 -0.80 -4.00
CA LEU A 20 -14.93 0.03 -3.00
C LEU A 20 -16.45 -0.02 -3.19
N ALA A 21 -16.92 -0.10 -4.42
CA ALA A 21 -18.34 -0.19 -4.73
C ALA A 21 -18.90 -1.59 -4.49
N GLY A 22 -18.06 -2.57 -4.17
CA GLY A 22 -18.47 -3.95 -3.96
C GLY A 22 -18.61 -4.77 -5.24
N VAL A 23 -18.54 -4.13 -6.40
CA VAL A 23 -18.71 -4.82 -7.69
C VAL A 23 -17.51 -5.72 -7.99
N GLY A 24 -16.31 -5.21 -7.70
CA GLY A 24 -15.06 -5.95 -7.95
C GLY A 24 -14.52 -6.71 -6.75
N ALA A 25 -15.20 -6.65 -5.60
CA ALA A 25 -14.64 -7.17 -4.35
C ALA A 25 -14.45 -8.70 -4.36
N GLY A 26 -15.25 -9.42 -5.13
CA GLY A 26 -15.14 -10.87 -5.25
C GLY A 26 -14.30 -11.34 -6.44
N ASP A 27 -13.82 -10.43 -7.27
CA ASP A 27 -13.05 -10.77 -8.45
C ASP A 27 -11.56 -10.68 -8.14
N ARG A 28 -10.86 -11.83 -8.18
CA ARG A 28 -9.43 -11.89 -7.85
C ARG A 28 -8.60 -10.96 -8.70
N ASP A 29 -8.88 -10.87 -10.00
CA ASP A 29 -8.08 -10.03 -10.91
C ASP A 29 -8.25 -8.55 -10.59
N THR A 30 -9.48 -8.12 -10.29
CA THR A 30 -9.75 -6.75 -9.91
C THR A 30 -9.08 -6.39 -8.57
N VAL A 31 -9.19 -7.28 -7.60
CA VAL A 31 -8.52 -7.08 -6.29
C VAL A 31 -7.01 -7.01 -6.47
N ALA A 32 -6.43 -7.93 -7.25
CA ALA A 32 -4.99 -7.94 -7.51
C ALA A 32 -4.54 -6.63 -8.16
N LEU A 33 -5.29 -6.15 -9.14
CA LEU A 33 -4.97 -4.91 -9.83
C LEU A 33 -5.05 -3.71 -8.89
N ALA A 34 -6.10 -3.64 -8.07
CA ALA A 34 -6.28 -2.56 -7.09
C ALA A 34 -5.13 -2.55 -6.07
N VAL A 35 -4.77 -3.72 -5.53
CA VAL A 35 -3.68 -3.85 -4.57
C VAL A 35 -2.36 -3.37 -5.18
N ARG A 36 -2.03 -3.87 -6.36
CA ARG A 36 -0.76 -3.53 -7.03
C ARG A 36 -0.70 -2.06 -7.41
N TYR A 37 -1.80 -1.51 -7.91
CA TYR A 37 -1.85 -0.09 -8.25
C TYR A 37 -1.58 0.77 -7.01
N LEU A 38 -2.24 0.47 -5.89
CA LEU A 38 -2.03 1.24 -4.66
C LEU A 38 -0.62 1.09 -4.11
N LEU A 39 -0.01 -0.10 -4.24
CA LEU A 39 1.40 -0.27 -3.89
C LEU A 39 2.31 0.59 -4.77
N GLU A 40 2.01 0.68 -6.07
CA GLU A 40 2.78 1.54 -6.97
C GLU A 40 2.62 3.03 -6.62
N VAL A 41 1.41 3.45 -6.24
CA VAL A 41 1.19 4.83 -5.78
C VAL A 41 2.05 5.13 -4.55
N LEU A 42 2.05 4.22 -3.58
CA LEU A 42 2.88 4.39 -2.38
C LEU A 42 4.36 4.51 -2.75
N ALA A 43 4.86 3.58 -3.55
CA ALA A 43 6.28 3.54 -3.89
C ALA A 43 6.72 4.75 -4.73
N SER A 44 5.84 5.27 -5.59
CA SER A 44 6.19 6.41 -6.43
C SER A 44 6.05 7.75 -5.71
N ASP A 45 5.05 7.89 -4.84
CA ASP A 45 4.82 9.14 -4.11
C ASP A 45 5.73 9.27 -2.88
N PHE A 46 6.14 8.15 -2.32
CA PHE A 46 7.01 8.12 -1.13
C PHE A 46 8.20 7.20 -1.39
N GLU A 47 9.05 7.61 -2.33
CA GLU A 47 10.20 6.82 -2.75
C GLU A 47 11.18 6.59 -1.61
N GLY A 48 11.75 5.39 -1.54
CA GLY A 48 12.74 5.05 -0.55
C GLY A 48 12.81 3.55 -0.31
N HIS A 49 13.65 3.17 0.65
CA HIS A 49 13.89 1.77 0.97
C HIS A 49 13.84 1.53 2.48
N THR A 50 13.16 2.42 3.22
CA THR A 50 13.13 2.32 4.68
C THR A 50 12.14 1.28 5.16
N VAL A 51 11.00 1.11 4.44
CA VAL A 51 9.92 0.22 4.85
C VAL A 51 9.53 -0.67 3.68
N GLU A 52 9.38 -1.97 3.93
CA GLU A 52 8.80 -2.89 2.96
C GLU A 52 7.35 -3.14 3.33
N VAL A 53 6.44 -2.96 2.36
CA VAL A 53 5.01 -3.23 2.55
C VAL A 53 4.64 -4.44 1.70
N ARG A 54 4.13 -5.49 2.34
CA ARG A 54 3.77 -6.76 1.72
C ARG A 54 2.27 -7.00 1.81
N VAL A 55 1.67 -7.34 0.70
CA VAL A 55 0.25 -7.70 0.61
C VAL A 55 0.14 -9.04 -0.14
N PRO A 56 0.48 -10.15 0.53
CA PRO A 56 0.46 -11.45 -0.15
C PRO A 56 -0.96 -11.85 -0.54
N PRO A 57 -1.15 -12.57 -1.62
CA PRO A 57 -0.12 -13.03 -2.57
C PRO A 57 0.15 -12.02 -3.70
N TRP A 58 -0.34 -10.79 -3.60
CA TRP A 58 -0.44 -9.87 -4.73
C TRP A 58 0.83 -9.07 -5.01
N GLY A 59 1.59 -8.70 -3.99
CA GLY A 59 2.80 -7.95 -4.22
C GLY A 59 3.43 -7.38 -2.97
N ALA A 60 4.58 -6.72 -3.18
CA ALA A 60 5.31 -6.00 -2.14
C ALA A 60 6.10 -4.86 -2.77
N VAL A 61 6.27 -3.78 -2.04
CA VAL A 61 7.10 -2.66 -2.48
C VAL A 61 7.93 -2.15 -1.31
N GLN A 62 9.03 -1.48 -1.64
CA GLN A 62 9.77 -0.68 -0.68
C GLN A 62 9.39 0.79 -0.87
N ALA A 63 9.30 1.52 0.22
CA ALA A 63 8.89 2.92 0.19
C ALA A 63 9.48 3.68 1.37
N ILE A 64 9.28 4.99 1.35
CA ILE A 64 9.62 5.91 2.42
C ILE A 64 11.12 6.14 2.52
N GLU A 65 11.49 7.41 2.41
CA GLU A 65 12.88 7.83 2.60
C GLU A 65 13.22 7.80 4.09
N GLY A 66 14.46 7.47 4.37
CA GLY A 66 14.96 7.44 5.74
C GLY A 66 16.31 6.74 5.81
N PRO A 67 16.77 6.45 7.03
CA PRO A 67 18.05 5.76 7.21
C PRO A 67 18.03 4.41 6.51
N ARG A 68 19.13 4.08 5.87
CA ARG A 68 19.30 2.78 5.25
C ARG A 68 19.38 1.70 6.31
N HIS A 69 18.87 0.52 5.95
CA HIS A 69 19.07 -0.65 6.76
C HIS A 69 20.56 -0.91 6.93
N THR A 70 21.02 -0.97 8.16
CA THR A 70 22.41 -1.28 8.47
C THR A 70 22.51 -2.71 8.99
N ARG A 71 23.70 -3.30 8.81
CA ARG A 71 23.97 -4.65 9.25
C ARG A 71 23.67 -4.78 10.76
N GLY A 72 22.86 -5.78 11.11
CA GLY A 72 22.48 -6.00 12.50
C GLY A 72 21.21 -5.28 12.93
N THR A 73 20.66 -4.37 12.10
CA THR A 73 19.40 -3.70 12.37
C THR A 73 18.28 -4.49 11.70
N PRO A 74 17.22 -4.85 12.43
CA PRO A 74 16.09 -5.55 11.81
C PRO A 74 15.43 -4.70 10.74
N PRO A 75 14.95 -5.30 9.64
CA PRO A 75 14.25 -4.54 8.61
C PRO A 75 12.89 -4.05 9.13
N ASN A 76 12.39 -2.97 8.53
CA ASN A 76 11.05 -2.48 8.79
C ASN A 76 10.11 -3.13 7.77
N VAL A 77 9.21 -3.98 8.24
CA VAL A 77 8.32 -4.73 7.38
C VAL A 77 6.88 -4.59 7.89
N ILE A 78 5.98 -4.31 6.95
CA ILE A 78 4.55 -4.25 7.22
C ILE A 78 3.89 -5.27 6.31
N GLU A 79 3.04 -6.12 6.89
CA GLU A 79 2.33 -7.13 6.13
C GLU A 79 0.84 -7.10 6.47
N MET A 80 0.00 -7.24 5.47
CA MET A 80 -1.45 -7.23 5.66
C MET A 80 -2.14 -7.90 4.48
N ASP A 81 -3.43 -8.20 4.65
CA ASP A 81 -4.22 -8.73 3.54
C ASP A 81 -4.72 -7.60 2.62
N ALA A 82 -5.31 -8.01 1.50
CA ALA A 82 -5.77 -7.06 0.48
C ALA A 82 -6.86 -6.12 1.00
N VAL A 83 -7.82 -6.65 1.76
CA VAL A 83 -8.93 -5.84 2.29
C VAL A 83 -8.40 -4.74 3.19
N THR A 84 -7.48 -5.08 4.08
CA THR A 84 -6.87 -4.11 4.99
C THR A 84 -6.07 -3.07 4.22
N TRP A 85 -5.25 -3.51 3.26
CA TRP A 85 -4.44 -2.59 2.46
C TRP A 85 -5.30 -1.59 1.70
N ILE A 86 -6.34 -2.07 1.02
CA ILE A 86 -7.22 -1.18 0.25
C ILE A 86 -7.93 -0.19 1.18
N ALA A 87 -8.40 -0.65 2.34
CA ALA A 87 -9.08 0.22 3.30
C ALA A 87 -8.14 1.31 3.84
N LEU A 88 -6.88 0.96 4.15
CA LEU A 88 -5.88 1.93 4.60
C LEU A 88 -5.54 2.94 3.51
N ALA A 89 -5.25 2.45 2.31
CA ALA A 89 -4.82 3.30 1.20
C ALA A 89 -5.91 4.28 0.78
N THR A 90 -7.17 3.90 0.89
CA THR A 90 -8.30 4.74 0.47
C THR A 90 -8.88 5.58 1.61
N GLY A 91 -8.43 5.37 2.85
CA GLY A 91 -8.82 6.20 3.99
C GLY A 91 -10.02 5.70 4.78
N SER A 92 -10.57 4.54 4.47
CA SER A 92 -11.71 4.00 5.22
C SER A 92 -11.29 3.34 6.54
N LEU A 93 -10.02 3.11 6.73
CA LEU A 93 -9.45 2.54 7.95
C LEU A 93 -8.20 3.35 8.32
N SER A 94 -8.07 3.76 9.57
CA SER A 94 -6.88 4.46 10.03
C SER A 94 -5.76 3.47 10.35
N TRP A 95 -4.52 3.95 10.25
CA TRP A 95 -3.35 3.13 10.59
C TRP A 95 -3.42 2.64 12.04
N SER A 96 -3.75 3.53 12.98
CA SER A 96 -3.80 3.14 14.38
C SER A 96 -4.86 2.09 14.66
N ASP A 97 -6.02 2.16 14.00
CA ASP A 97 -7.07 1.16 14.18
C ASP A 97 -6.64 -0.20 13.58
N ALA A 98 -5.97 -0.19 12.44
CA ALA A 98 -5.47 -1.43 11.82
C ALA A 98 -4.47 -2.14 12.72
N VAL A 99 -3.54 -1.38 13.32
CA VAL A 99 -2.54 -1.96 14.22
C VAL A 99 -3.20 -2.46 15.49
N SER A 100 -4.10 -1.67 16.10
CA SER A 100 -4.79 -2.05 17.32
C SER A 100 -5.63 -3.31 17.15
N ALA A 101 -6.23 -3.49 15.98
CA ALA A 101 -7.05 -4.67 15.68
C ALA A 101 -6.22 -5.85 15.15
N ALA A 102 -4.90 -5.71 15.11
CA ALA A 102 -3.98 -6.72 14.57
C ALA A 102 -4.27 -7.07 13.11
N ARG A 103 -4.83 -6.12 12.35
CA ARG A 103 -5.10 -6.30 10.92
C ARG A 103 -3.86 -6.03 10.06
N ALA A 104 -2.92 -5.23 10.59
CA ALA A 104 -1.62 -5.00 9.96
C ALA A 104 -0.54 -5.44 10.95
N SER A 105 0.43 -6.22 10.47
CA SER A 105 1.57 -6.64 11.24
C SER A 105 2.74 -5.72 10.91
N ALA A 106 3.25 -4.99 11.89
CA ALA A 106 4.34 -4.05 11.71
C ALA A 106 5.53 -4.47 12.57
N SER A 107 6.69 -4.65 11.94
CA SER A 107 7.92 -5.07 12.58
C SER A 107 9.02 -4.08 12.24
N GLY A 108 9.74 -3.62 13.26
CA GLY A 108 10.80 -2.62 13.10
C GLY A 108 10.37 -1.24 13.58
N GLN A 109 11.33 -0.41 13.97
CA GLN A 109 11.06 0.88 14.60
C GLN A 109 10.40 1.89 13.68
N ARG A 110 10.59 1.74 12.37
CA ARG A 110 10.07 2.67 11.37
C ARG A 110 8.93 2.07 10.54
N ALA A 111 8.39 0.94 10.98
CA ALA A 111 7.28 0.27 10.28
C ALA A 111 5.96 0.96 10.63
N ASP A 112 5.75 2.14 10.05
CA ASP A 112 4.62 3.01 10.36
C ASP A 112 4.21 3.76 9.08
N LEU A 113 2.94 3.65 8.72
CA LEU A 113 2.40 4.31 7.53
C LEU A 113 1.52 5.52 7.87
N ARG A 114 1.49 5.94 9.14
CA ARG A 114 0.60 7.00 9.61
C ARG A 114 0.70 8.28 8.77
N GLU A 115 1.92 8.68 8.44
CA GLU A 115 2.15 9.95 7.76
C GLU A 115 1.91 9.90 6.26
N VAL A 116 1.80 8.71 5.67
CA VAL A 116 1.63 8.57 4.23
C VAL A 116 0.22 8.18 3.81
N LEU A 117 -0.64 7.83 4.77
CA LEU A 117 -2.01 7.41 4.49
C LEU A 117 -3.00 8.53 4.78
N PRO A 118 -4.11 8.63 4.04
CA PRO A 118 -4.43 7.85 2.84
C PRO A 118 -3.62 8.31 1.63
N LEU A 119 -3.56 7.46 0.61
CA LEU A 119 -2.81 7.76 -0.61
C LEU A 119 -3.63 8.65 -1.55
N ALA A 120 -2.92 9.42 -2.39
CA ALA A 120 -3.53 10.20 -3.46
C ALA A 120 -3.68 9.31 -4.70
N TRP A 121 -4.65 8.40 -4.68
CA TRP A 121 -4.79 7.35 -5.67
C TRP A 121 -5.74 7.69 -6.82
N ARG A 122 -6.61 8.69 -6.64
CA ARG A 122 -7.51 9.08 -7.71
C ARG A 122 -6.77 9.85 -8.78
N THR A 123 -7.19 9.66 -10.04
CA THR A 123 -6.59 10.41 -11.13
C THR A 123 -7.10 11.86 -11.12
N MET A 124 -6.21 12.76 -11.52
CA MET A 124 -6.55 14.19 -11.56
C MET A 124 -7.60 14.52 -12.61
N ASP A 125 -7.75 13.66 -13.60
CA ASP A 125 -8.65 13.89 -14.73
C ASP A 125 -10.06 13.36 -14.51
N SER A 126 -10.29 12.72 -13.41
CA SER A 126 -11.59 12.11 -13.13
C SER A 126 -12.61 13.09 -12.62
#